data_ee26171c09e997f7a480ff202ec65e5d
#
_entry.id   ee26171c09e997f7a480ff202ec65e5d
#
_cell.length_a   1.000
_cell.length_b   1.000
_cell.length_c   1.000
_cell.angle_alpha   90.00
_cell.angle_beta   90.00
_cell.angle_gamma   90.00
#
_symmetry.space_group_name_H-M   'P 1'
#
loop_
_entity.id
_entity.type
_entity.pdbx_description
1 polymer ?
#
loop_
_entity_poly.entity_id
_entity_poly.type
_entity_poly.pdbx_seq_one_letter_code
_entity_poly.pdbx_strand_id
1 'polypeptide(L)'
;MRSDIVKKGSTRAAHRALFHAMGYTDEDLQKPLIGVVNAFNEIIPGHIHLRQIAEAVKLGIAAAGGTPIEFPAIGICDGIAMGHGGMRYPLASRELICDSIEAVTNGHAFDGLVMIPNCDKIVPGMLMAAGRVNIPTVVVSGGPMLAGRYEGQDISVSTVFEAAGKFESGQITKEELHHMENSACPGCGSCSGLFTANTMNCMTEVLGLGLPGNGTVPAAYFGARRMLAKQAGSVILDMVKKDIKPRDIMTREAFENAIAVDMAIGGSTNTVLHLPAIAHEAGVELPLSLFDEISKKAAYITKLSPGGTYHMQDLGEAGGISAVMKELTKLDLIHTDAVTVTGTVGERIAGAKITRPEVIHTVENAYMNKGGIAILTGNLAPDGSVVKESAVDPELSVYVGTAKCYDSEEAAIEAIIGGEIKEGHVVVIRYEGPKGGPGMREMLNPTAVITDMGLKVALLTDGRFSGASRGACIGHISPEAMEGGPIALIKDGDKISINIPERKLDLCVPDEELAARKAVWKQPEPKVKTGYLSRYARLVTSANTGAVMK
;
A
#
# COMPACT_ATOMS: atom_id res chain seq x y z
N MET A 1 0.21 -24.97 -24.15
CA MET A 1 0.80 -23.74 -23.58
C MET A 1 0.20 -22.53 -24.28
N ARG A 2 -0.04 -21.44 -23.56
CA ARG A 2 -0.56 -20.19 -24.14
C ARG A 2 0.40 -19.64 -25.20
N SER A 3 1.71 -19.72 -24.94
CA SER A 3 2.77 -19.29 -25.85
C SER A 3 2.86 -20.07 -27.17
N ASP A 4 2.16 -21.19 -27.30
CA ASP A 4 2.16 -21.98 -28.54
C ASP A 4 1.66 -21.16 -29.76
N ILE A 5 0.80 -20.17 -29.53
CA ILE A 5 0.27 -19.28 -30.59
C ILE A 5 1.33 -18.43 -31.26
N VAL A 6 2.49 -18.21 -30.62
CA VAL A 6 3.62 -17.42 -31.16
C VAL A 6 4.81 -18.27 -31.55
N LYS A 7 4.85 -19.58 -31.23
CA LYS A 7 6.03 -20.42 -31.46
C LYS A 7 5.77 -21.72 -32.21
N LYS A 8 4.54 -22.24 -32.31
CA LYS A 8 4.24 -23.52 -32.97
C LYS A 8 3.66 -23.37 -34.38
N GLY A 9 4.03 -24.29 -35.25
CA GLY A 9 3.56 -24.39 -36.64
C GLY A 9 4.37 -23.58 -37.65
N SER A 10 4.20 -23.89 -38.94
CA SER A 10 4.92 -23.25 -40.04
C SER A 10 4.60 -21.78 -40.21
N THR A 11 3.34 -21.38 -39.91
CA THR A 11 2.90 -19.99 -39.98
C THR A 11 3.57 -19.10 -38.91
N ARG A 12 4.28 -19.67 -37.93
CA ARG A 12 5.01 -18.96 -36.88
C ARG A 12 6.54 -18.94 -37.11
N ALA A 13 7.00 -19.30 -38.31
CA ALA A 13 8.42 -19.26 -38.63
C ALA A 13 9.03 -17.86 -38.48
N ALA A 14 8.32 -16.81 -38.93
CA ALA A 14 8.76 -15.42 -38.73
C ALA A 14 8.90 -15.03 -37.26
N HIS A 15 7.96 -15.47 -36.41
CA HIS A 15 8.01 -15.22 -34.95
C HIS A 15 9.24 -15.90 -34.33
N ARG A 16 9.52 -17.19 -34.69
CA ARG A 16 10.71 -17.89 -34.21
C ARG A 16 11.99 -17.23 -34.67
N ALA A 17 12.04 -16.70 -35.90
CA ALA A 17 13.21 -15.96 -36.40
C ALA A 17 13.50 -14.72 -35.52
N LEU A 18 12.46 -14.03 -35.02
CA LEU A 18 12.63 -12.91 -34.07
C LEU A 18 13.13 -13.40 -32.69
N PHE A 19 12.64 -14.53 -32.18
CA PHE A 19 13.20 -15.14 -30.97
C PHE A 19 14.66 -15.54 -31.14
N HIS A 20 15.02 -16.14 -32.26
CA HIS A 20 16.42 -16.46 -32.56
C HIS A 20 17.31 -15.22 -32.66
N ALA A 21 16.80 -14.10 -33.18
CA ALA A 21 17.53 -12.83 -33.21
C ALA A 21 17.83 -12.29 -31.78
N MET A 22 17.04 -12.68 -30.78
CA MET A 22 17.27 -12.37 -29.37
C MET A 22 18.14 -13.43 -28.66
N GLY A 23 18.59 -14.48 -29.37
CA GLY A 23 19.46 -15.52 -28.83
C GLY A 23 18.73 -16.75 -28.24
N TYR A 24 17.40 -16.83 -28.36
CA TYR A 24 16.65 -18.03 -27.91
C TYR A 24 16.83 -19.16 -28.91
N THR A 25 17.10 -20.37 -28.42
CA THR A 25 17.27 -21.59 -29.22
C THR A 25 15.93 -22.27 -29.49
N ASP A 26 15.91 -23.25 -30.39
CA ASP A 26 14.75 -24.11 -30.61
C ASP A 26 14.35 -24.85 -29.34
N GLU A 27 15.30 -25.26 -28.50
CA GLU A 27 15.05 -25.90 -27.21
C GLU A 27 14.39 -24.96 -26.22
N ASP A 28 14.76 -23.68 -26.20
CA ASP A 28 14.14 -22.66 -25.36
C ASP A 28 12.69 -22.44 -25.79
N LEU A 29 12.39 -22.47 -27.06
CA LEU A 29 11.04 -22.29 -27.60
C LEU A 29 10.14 -23.51 -27.38
N GLN A 30 10.67 -24.66 -27.00
CA GLN A 30 9.88 -25.83 -26.60
C GLN A 30 9.35 -25.71 -25.15
N LYS A 31 9.99 -24.89 -24.33
CA LYS A 31 9.67 -24.67 -22.92
C LYS A 31 8.54 -23.64 -22.74
N PRO A 32 7.89 -23.58 -21.56
CA PRO A 32 7.01 -22.48 -21.21
C PRO A 32 7.76 -21.14 -21.23
N LEU A 33 7.17 -20.10 -21.83
CA LEU A 33 7.69 -18.75 -21.81
C LEU A 33 7.18 -18.02 -20.56
N ILE A 34 8.09 -17.65 -19.66
CA ILE A 34 7.76 -16.98 -18.39
C ILE A 34 8.20 -15.52 -18.45
N GLY A 35 7.23 -14.62 -18.37
CA GLY A 35 7.52 -13.19 -18.27
C GLY A 35 8.06 -12.85 -16.88
N VAL A 36 9.20 -12.15 -16.83
CA VAL A 36 9.78 -11.59 -15.60
C VAL A 36 9.56 -10.10 -15.63
N VAL A 37 8.58 -9.65 -14.85
CA VAL A 37 8.18 -8.23 -14.79
C VAL A 37 9.03 -7.53 -13.74
N ASN A 38 10.00 -6.73 -14.16
CA ASN A 38 10.96 -6.12 -13.26
C ASN A 38 10.76 -4.60 -13.16
N ALA A 39 10.44 -4.11 -11.96
CA ALA A 39 10.32 -2.68 -11.70
C ALA A 39 11.67 -2.00 -11.35
N PHE A 40 12.80 -2.60 -11.74
CA PHE A 40 14.11 -2.01 -11.54
C PHE A 40 14.16 -0.57 -12.07
N ASN A 41 14.71 0.33 -11.28
CA ASN A 41 15.13 1.66 -11.70
C ASN A 41 16.17 2.19 -10.68
N GLU A 42 16.83 3.31 -11.03
CA GLU A 42 17.87 3.95 -10.20
C GLU A 42 17.33 5.16 -9.41
N ILE A 43 16.00 5.38 -9.41
CA ILE A 43 15.35 6.52 -8.77
C ILE A 43 14.85 6.11 -7.38
N ILE A 44 14.38 4.87 -7.21
CA ILE A 44 13.75 4.37 -6.00
C ILE A 44 14.74 3.54 -5.20
N PRO A 45 15.08 3.90 -3.94
CA PRO A 45 16.01 3.11 -3.12
C PRO A 45 15.60 1.63 -2.99
N GLY A 46 14.30 1.37 -2.95
CA GLY A 46 13.74 0.02 -2.90
C GLY A 46 13.88 -0.79 -4.19
N HIS A 47 14.31 -0.17 -5.30
CA HIS A 47 14.34 -0.81 -6.63
C HIS A 47 15.74 -0.96 -7.22
N ILE A 48 16.75 -0.28 -6.69
CA ILE A 48 18.11 -0.29 -7.25
C ILE A 48 18.78 -1.67 -7.32
N HIS A 49 18.32 -2.62 -6.49
CA HIS A 49 18.84 -4.00 -6.43
C HIS A 49 17.98 -5.02 -7.16
N LEU A 50 16.84 -4.63 -7.75
CA LEU A 50 15.89 -5.58 -8.34
C LEU A 50 16.45 -6.32 -9.57
N ARG A 51 17.51 -5.83 -10.23
CA ARG A 51 18.23 -6.60 -11.23
C ARG A 51 18.76 -7.92 -10.66
N GLN A 52 19.34 -7.88 -9.46
CA GLN A 52 19.89 -9.07 -8.80
C GLN A 52 18.79 -10.07 -8.41
N ILE A 53 17.60 -9.56 -8.04
CA ILE A 53 16.42 -10.38 -7.80
C ILE A 53 15.93 -11.04 -9.09
N ALA A 54 15.83 -10.26 -10.18
CA ALA A 54 15.42 -10.78 -11.49
C ALA A 54 16.38 -11.86 -12.03
N GLU A 55 17.69 -11.69 -11.85
CA GLU A 55 18.68 -12.71 -12.19
C GLU A 55 18.44 -14.02 -11.43
N ALA A 56 18.20 -13.93 -10.11
CA ALA A 56 17.92 -15.11 -9.31
C ALA A 56 16.60 -15.80 -9.72
N VAL A 57 15.55 -15.03 -10.03
CA VAL A 57 14.29 -15.53 -10.59
C VAL A 57 14.52 -16.26 -11.91
N LYS A 58 15.25 -15.64 -12.85
CA LYS A 58 15.57 -16.25 -14.16
C LYS A 58 16.32 -17.57 -14.01
N LEU A 59 17.29 -17.63 -13.09
CA LEU A 59 17.99 -18.89 -12.76
C LEU A 59 17.03 -19.97 -12.22
N GLY A 60 16.07 -19.59 -11.37
CA GLY A 60 15.04 -20.51 -10.86
C GLY A 60 14.14 -21.03 -11.97
N ILE A 61 13.68 -20.16 -12.87
CA ILE A 61 12.85 -20.51 -14.03
C ILE A 61 13.61 -21.48 -14.95
N ALA A 62 14.85 -21.16 -15.32
CA ALA A 62 15.66 -21.98 -16.19
C ALA A 62 15.94 -23.36 -15.60
N ALA A 63 16.29 -23.42 -14.30
CA ALA A 63 16.54 -24.67 -13.60
C ALA A 63 15.28 -25.56 -13.50
N ALA A 64 14.09 -24.98 -13.47
CA ALA A 64 12.82 -25.69 -13.45
C ALA A 64 12.27 -26.06 -14.84
N GLY A 65 13.00 -25.70 -15.92
CA GLY A 65 12.66 -26.06 -17.30
C GLY A 65 11.77 -25.05 -18.02
N GLY A 66 11.78 -23.79 -17.64
CA GLY A 66 11.12 -22.68 -18.34
C GLY A 66 12.11 -21.77 -19.04
N THR A 67 11.62 -20.92 -19.95
CA THR A 67 12.38 -19.87 -20.62
C THR A 67 11.99 -18.51 -20.08
N PRO A 68 12.85 -17.82 -19.30
CA PRO A 68 12.56 -16.51 -18.75
C PRO A 68 12.73 -15.41 -19.79
N ILE A 69 11.80 -14.48 -19.86
CA ILE A 69 11.87 -13.28 -20.70
C ILE A 69 11.54 -12.07 -19.83
N GLU A 70 12.53 -11.20 -19.61
CA GLU A 70 12.39 -10.02 -18.75
C GLU A 70 11.82 -8.83 -19.53
N PHE A 71 10.90 -8.09 -18.92
CA PHE A 71 10.44 -6.79 -19.40
C PHE A 71 10.19 -5.83 -18.23
N PRO A 72 10.30 -4.50 -18.44
CA PRO A 72 10.22 -3.53 -17.36
C PRO A 72 8.80 -3.18 -16.96
N ALA A 73 8.63 -2.80 -15.69
CA ALA A 73 7.53 -1.99 -15.23
C ALA A 73 8.07 -0.66 -14.68
N ILE A 74 7.25 0.39 -14.76
CA ILE A 74 7.61 1.70 -14.20
C ILE A 74 7.44 1.73 -12.68
N GLY A 75 8.03 2.74 -12.02
CA GLY A 75 7.84 3.01 -10.61
C GLY A 75 8.11 4.46 -10.26
N ILE A 76 7.43 4.95 -9.23
CA ILE A 76 7.63 6.28 -8.65
C ILE A 76 7.86 6.11 -7.14
N CYS A 77 8.82 6.83 -6.57
CA CYS A 77 9.08 6.83 -5.14
C CYS A 77 8.16 7.81 -4.43
N ASP A 78 7.26 7.32 -3.58
CA ASP A 78 6.37 8.18 -2.78
C ASP A 78 7.18 9.11 -1.86
N GLY A 79 8.24 8.62 -1.23
CA GLY A 79 9.08 9.41 -0.34
C GLY A 79 9.77 10.60 -1.05
N ILE A 80 10.29 10.39 -2.26
CA ILE A 80 10.90 11.48 -3.07
C ILE A 80 9.83 12.44 -3.63
N ALA A 81 8.64 11.93 -3.91
CA ALA A 81 7.52 12.74 -4.40
C ALA A 81 6.77 13.51 -3.29
N MET A 82 7.01 13.19 -2.01
CA MET A 82 6.32 13.76 -0.86
C MET A 82 6.54 15.27 -0.75
N GLY A 83 5.49 16.02 -0.38
CA GLY A 83 5.56 17.45 -0.10
C GLY A 83 5.63 18.37 -1.33
N HIS A 84 5.47 17.85 -2.54
CA HIS A 84 5.40 18.65 -3.77
C HIS A 84 4.43 18.06 -4.80
N GLY A 85 4.21 18.76 -5.91
CA GLY A 85 3.24 18.35 -6.96
C GLY A 85 3.50 16.98 -7.59
N GLY A 86 4.70 16.42 -7.44
CA GLY A 86 5.04 15.05 -7.84
C GLY A 86 4.21 13.98 -7.14
N MET A 87 3.71 14.26 -5.93
CA MET A 87 2.92 13.30 -5.14
C MET A 87 1.56 12.97 -5.73
N ARG A 88 1.13 13.64 -6.79
CA ARG A 88 -0.07 13.29 -7.57
C ARG A 88 0.13 12.06 -8.46
N TYR A 89 1.40 11.71 -8.78
CA TYR A 89 1.70 10.64 -9.74
C TYR A 89 1.76 9.22 -9.16
N PRO A 90 2.21 8.97 -7.92
CA PRO A 90 2.34 7.60 -7.41
C PRO A 90 1.06 6.78 -7.55
N LEU A 91 -0.08 7.22 -6.98
CA LEU A 91 -1.32 6.46 -7.06
C LEU A 91 -1.82 6.33 -8.50
N ALA A 92 -1.76 7.40 -9.28
CA ALA A 92 -2.18 7.36 -10.68
C ALA A 92 -1.33 6.37 -11.50
N SER A 93 -0.02 6.24 -11.21
CA SER A 93 0.87 5.29 -11.88
C SER A 93 0.52 3.82 -11.60
N ARG A 94 -0.21 3.51 -10.53
CA ARG A 94 -0.71 2.16 -10.24
C ARG A 94 -1.50 1.60 -11.43
N GLU A 95 -2.35 2.42 -12.04
CA GLU A 95 -3.14 2.07 -13.22
C GLU A 95 -2.23 1.83 -14.45
N LEU A 96 -1.26 2.73 -14.70
CA LEU A 96 -0.30 2.56 -15.80
C LEU A 96 0.53 1.28 -15.66
N ILE A 97 0.91 0.92 -14.44
CA ILE A 97 1.63 -0.33 -14.16
C ILE A 97 0.75 -1.51 -14.55
N CYS A 98 -0.50 -1.55 -14.10
CA CYS A 98 -1.45 -2.59 -14.42
C CYS A 98 -1.67 -2.70 -15.93
N ASP A 99 -1.99 -1.60 -16.60
CA ASP A 99 -2.27 -1.53 -18.04
C ASP A 99 -1.06 -1.96 -18.89
N SER A 100 0.14 -1.50 -18.53
CA SER A 100 1.36 -1.84 -19.29
C SER A 100 1.72 -3.32 -19.18
N ILE A 101 1.55 -3.92 -18.00
CA ILE A 101 1.79 -5.35 -17.80
C ILE A 101 0.77 -6.18 -18.58
N GLU A 102 -0.51 -5.79 -18.53
CA GLU A 102 -1.56 -6.43 -19.32
C GLU A 102 -1.22 -6.39 -20.81
N ALA A 103 -0.90 -5.20 -21.34
CA ALA A 103 -0.59 -5.01 -22.75
C ALA A 103 0.57 -5.87 -23.22
N VAL A 104 1.70 -5.88 -22.47
CA VAL A 104 2.88 -6.68 -22.81
C VAL A 104 2.59 -8.18 -22.70
N THR A 105 1.91 -8.60 -21.63
CA THR A 105 1.61 -10.03 -21.38
C THR A 105 0.70 -10.61 -22.44
N ASN A 106 -0.35 -9.86 -22.85
CA ASN A 106 -1.28 -10.31 -23.86
C ASN A 106 -0.67 -10.24 -25.27
N GLY A 107 0.11 -9.21 -25.55
CA GLY A 107 0.79 -9.05 -26.83
C GLY A 107 1.82 -10.15 -27.12
N HIS A 108 2.48 -10.70 -26.10
CA HIS A 108 3.55 -11.69 -26.24
C HIS A 108 3.17 -13.10 -25.78
N ALA A 109 1.95 -13.30 -25.30
CA ALA A 109 1.37 -14.60 -24.97
C ALA A 109 2.18 -15.46 -23.98
N PHE A 110 2.67 -14.89 -22.87
CA PHE A 110 3.39 -15.63 -21.83
C PHE A 110 2.51 -16.71 -21.19
N ASP A 111 3.14 -17.82 -20.76
CA ASP A 111 2.49 -18.95 -20.07
C ASP A 111 2.33 -18.67 -18.56
N GLY A 112 3.17 -17.82 -17.99
CA GLY A 112 3.13 -17.39 -16.60
C GLY A 112 4.00 -16.16 -16.38
N LEU A 113 3.88 -15.54 -15.19
CA LEU A 113 4.61 -14.34 -14.80
C LEU A 113 5.29 -14.50 -13.45
N VAL A 114 6.49 -13.93 -13.31
CA VAL A 114 7.06 -13.58 -12.01
C VAL A 114 7.20 -12.07 -11.96
N MET A 115 6.52 -11.44 -11.01
CA MET A 115 6.48 -9.99 -10.86
C MET A 115 7.38 -9.56 -9.70
N ILE A 116 8.19 -8.51 -9.92
CA ILE A 116 9.22 -8.05 -8.99
C ILE A 116 8.99 -6.57 -8.64
N PRO A 117 8.04 -6.26 -7.75
CA PRO A 117 7.83 -4.93 -7.18
C PRO A 117 8.65 -4.73 -5.90
N ASN A 118 8.57 -3.51 -5.32
CA ASN A 118 8.95 -3.30 -3.92
C ASN A 118 8.32 -2.07 -3.26
N CYS A 119 7.93 -1.03 -4.00
CA CYS A 119 7.48 0.25 -3.41
C CYS A 119 5.95 0.41 -3.47
N ASP A 120 5.45 1.43 -2.81
CA ASP A 120 4.08 1.70 -2.35
C ASP A 120 2.97 1.40 -3.37
N LYS A 121 3.09 1.90 -4.60
CA LYS A 121 2.04 1.80 -5.63
C LYS A 121 2.37 0.77 -6.70
N ILE A 122 3.64 0.34 -6.75
CA ILE A 122 4.09 -0.69 -7.69
C ILE A 122 3.57 -2.07 -7.25
N VAL A 123 3.64 -2.37 -5.95
CA VAL A 123 3.11 -3.65 -5.42
C VAL A 123 1.63 -3.81 -5.76
N PRO A 124 0.72 -2.89 -5.37
CA PRO A 124 -0.70 -3.05 -5.72
C PRO A 124 -0.95 -2.99 -7.23
N GLY A 125 -0.21 -2.19 -8.00
CA GLY A 125 -0.33 -2.16 -9.46
C GLY A 125 -0.02 -3.52 -10.11
N MET A 126 1.00 -4.21 -9.64
CA MET A 126 1.34 -5.56 -10.10
C MET A 126 0.32 -6.62 -9.64
N LEU A 127 -0.20 -6.51 -8.41
CA LEU A 127 -1.26 -7.40 -7.93
C LEU A 127 -2.57 -7.20 -8.72
N MET A 128 -2.92 -5.96 -9.07
CA MET A 128 -4.04 -5.66 -9.98
C MET A 128 -3.81 -6.32 -11.35
N ALA A 129 -2.62 -6.17 -11.93
CA ALA A 129 -2.28 -6.81 -13.19
C ALA A 129 -2.38 -8.35 -13.12
N ALA A 130 -1.93 -8.96 -12.02
CA ALA A 130 -2.07 -10.39 -11.79
C ALA A 130 -3.54 -10.84 -11.82
N GLY A 131 -4.42 -10.13 -11.10
CA GLY A 131 -5.86 -10.38 -11.10
C GLY A 131 -6.52 -10.20 -12.47
N ARG A 132 -6.17 -9.11 -13.18
CA ARG A 132 -6.73 -8.77 -14.49
C ARG A 132 -6.33 -9.76 -15.58
N VAL A 133 -5.04 -10.04 -15.71
CA VAL A 133 -4.51 -10.94 -16.75
C VAL A 133 -4.84 -12.40 -16.48
N ASN A 134 -4.90 -12.79 -15.23
CA ASN A 134 -5.30 -14.11 -14.72
C ASN A 134 -4.60 -15.29 -15.41
N ILE A 135 -3.28 -15.24 -15.52
CA ILE A 135 -2.42 -16.39 -15.85
C ILE A 135 -1.55 -16.74 -14.65
N PRO A 136 -1.00 -17.95 -14.55
CA PRO A 136 -0.14 -18.33 -13.43
C PRO A 136 0.86 -17.22 -13.09
N THR A 137 0.87 -16.76 -11.84
CA THR A 137 1.69 -15.60 -11.43
C THR A 137 2.20 -15.78 -10.00
N VAL A 138 3.50 -15.51 -9.81
CA VAL A 138 4.15 -15.41 -8.50
C VAL A 138 4.70 -14.01 -8.32
N VAL A 139 4.59 -13.44 -7.12
CA VAL A 139 5.16 -12.14 -6.81
C VAL A 139 6.31 -12.30 -5.81
N VAL A 140 7.45 -11.70 -6.10
CA VAL A 140 8.61 -11.65 -5.21
C VAL A 140 9.10 -10.23 -5.05
N SER A 141 8.96 -9.66 -3.86
CA SER A 141 9.34 -8.29 -3.57
C SER A 141 10.86 -8.15 -3.36
N GLY A 142 11.37 -6.93 -3.49
CA GLY A 142 12.77 -6.64 -3.19
C GLY A 142 13.13 -6.73 -1.70
N GLY A 143 12.15 -6.61 -0.82
CA GLY A 143 12.30 -6.65 0.64
C GLY A 143 12.51 -5.27 1.28
N PRO A 144 12.30 -5.15 2.61
CA PRO A 144 12.52 -3.93 3.36
C PRO A 144 14.01 -3.62 3.50
N MET A 145 14.36 -2.33 3.61
CA MET A 145 15.70 -1.95 4.06
C MET A 145 15.85 -2.18 5.57
N LEU A 146 17.07 -2.25 6.04
CA LEU A 146 17.37 -2.22 7.48
C LEU A 146 17.05 -0.83 8.04
N ALA A 147 16.75 -0.75 9.34
CA ALA A 147 16.71 0.52 10.04
C ALA A 147 18.10 1.16 10.03
N GLY A 148 18.16 2.48 9.94
CA GLY A 148 19.38 3.23 10.19
C GLY A 148 19.72 3.29 11.67
N ARG A 149 20.91 3.80 12.01
CA ARG A 149 21.35 3.95 13.41
C ARG A 149 21.86 5.36 13.65
N TYR A 150 21.32 5.99 14.68
CA TYR A 150 21.81 7.29 15.16
C TYR A 150 21.81 7.28 16.70
N GLU A 151 22.95 7.60 17.31
CA GLU A 151 23.13 7.62 18.78
C GLU A 151 22.64 6.35 19.50
N GLY A 152 22.87 5.18 18.88
CA GLY A 152 22.47 3.90 19.44
C GLY A 152 21.00 3.54 19.27
N GLN A 153 20.19 4.40 18.66
CA GLN A 153 18.77 4.16 18.36
C GLN A 153 18.55 3.82 16.89
N ASP A 154 17.52 3.02 16.62
CA ASP A 154 17.06 2.75 15.27
C ASP A 154 16.27 3.94 14.75
N ILE A 155 16.61 4.37 13.52
CA ILE A 155 15.97 5.49 12.84
C ILE A 155 15.54 5.09 11.43
N SER A 156 14.63 5.87 10.87
CA SER A 156 14.14 5.68 9.50
C SER A 156 13.93 7.02 8.80
N VAL A 157 13.51 7.00 7.54
CA VAL A 157 13.19 8.22 6.79
C VAL A 157 12.16 9.10 7.51
N SER A 158 11.19 8.51 8.25
CA SER A 158 10.23 9.30 9.03
C SER A 158 10.90 10.10 10.15
N THR A 159 11.95 9.57 10.76
CA THR A 159 12.75 10.29 11.75
C THR A 159 13.42 11.54 11.13
N VAL A 160 13.84 11.46 9.86
CA VAL A 160 14.43 12.60 9.16
C VAL A 160 13.38 13.67 8.84
N PHE A 161 12.16 13.28 8.46
CA PHE A 161 11.06 14.24 8.29
C PHE A 161 10.74 14.99 9.60
N GLU A 162 10.69 14.29 10.74
CA GLU A 162 10.51 14.90 12.06
C GLU A 162 11.73 15.80 12.42
N ALA A 163 12.96 15.34 12.12
CA ALA A 163 14.18 16.09 12.39
C ALA A 163 14.25 17.39 11.59
N ALA A 164 13.73 17.41 10.36
CA ALA A 164 13.66 18.63 9.57
C ALA A 164 12.81 19.72 10.26
N GLY A 165 11.65 19.35 10.83
CA GLY A 165 10.83 20.28 11.64
C GLY A 165 11.57 20.79 12.90
N LYS A 166 12.28 19.91 13.59
CA LYS A 166 13.09 20.29 14.76
C LYS A 166 14.23 21.24 14.38
N PHE A 167 14.83 21.06 13.21
CA PHE A 167 15.84 21.99 12.71
C PHE A 167 15.26 23.38 12.42
N GLU A 168 14.12 23.46 11.72
CA GLU A 168 13.45 24.73 11.44
C GLU A 168 13.02 25.47 12.71
N SER A 169 12.68 24.74 13.77
CA SER A 169 12.36 25.30 15.10
C SER A 169 13.58 25.56 15.98
N GLY A 170 14.81 25.30 15.50
CA GLY A 170 16.06 25.54 16.23
C GLY A 170 16.33 24.56 17.38
N GLN A 171 15.66 23.40 17.42
CA GLN A 171 15.85 22.39 18.47
C GLN A 171 17.06 21.49 18.21
N ILE A 172 17.48 21.34 16.96
CA ILE A 172 18.68 20.62 16.56
C ILE A 172 19.54 21.46 15.62
N THR A 173 20.82 21.12 15.55
CA THR A 173 21.79 21.77 14.67
C THR A 173 21.74 21.21 13.25
N LYS A 174 22.29 21.95 12.29
CA LYS A 174 22.46 21.48 10.90
C LYS A 174 23.33 20.22 10.82
N GLU A 175 24.30 20.09 11.70
CA GLU A 175 25.22 18.96 11.74
C GLU A 175 24.48 17.68 12.21
N GLU A 176 23.66 17.79 13.25
CA GLU A 176 22.81 16.67 13.72
C GLU A 176 21.82 16.23 12.64
N LEU A 177 21.13 17.17 11.98
CA LEU A 177 20.25 16.84 10.85
C LEU A 177 21.00 16.11 9.75
N HIS A 178 22.18 16.62 9.35
CA HIS A 178 22.99 15.99 8.30
C HIS A 178 23.48 14.58 8.69
N HIS A 179 23.80 14.34 9.94
CA HIS A 179 24.13 13.00 10.43
C HIS A 179 22.93 12.03 10.33
N MET A 180 21.71 12.49 10.67
CA MET A 180 20.50 11.69 10.53
C MET A 180 20.21 11.38 9.07
N GLU A 181 20.32 12.38 8.15
CA GLU A 181 20.15 12.20 6.69
C GLU A 181 21.04 11.08 6.14
N ASN A 182 22.31 11.04 6.55
CA ASN A 182 23.27 10.04 6.08
C ASN A 182 23.09 8.66 6.71
N SER A 183 22.38 8.56 7.85
CA SER A 183 22.29 7.34 8.64
C SER A 183 20.94 6.65 8.52
N ALA A 184 19.86 7.37 8.21
CA ALA A 184 18.50 6.85 8.30
C ALA A 184 18.15 5.78 7.27
N CYS A 185 18.79 5.82 6.09
CA CYS A 185 18.53 4.89 4.98
C CYS A 185 19.83 4.17 4.59
N PRO A 186 20.24 3.12 5.31
CA PRO A 186 21.61 2.57 5.19
C PRO A 186 21.84 1.72 3.93
N GLY A 187 20.80 1.45 3.11
CA GLY A 187 20.96 0.61 1.94
C GLY A 187 19.71 0.50 1.08
N CYS A 188 19.71 -0.48 0.17
CA CYS A 188 18.55 -0.76 -0.67
C CYS A 188 17.41 -1.42 0.11
N GLY A 189 16.21 -1.31 -0.41
CA GLY A 189 14.99 -1.87 0.16
C GLY A 189 13.85 -0.85 0.20
N SER A 190 12.62 -1.30 0.40
CA SER A 190 11.50 -0.44 0.79
C SER A 190 11.77 0.16 2.18
N CYS A 191 10.95 1.08 2.64
CA CYS A 191 11.13 1.71 3.97
C CYS A 191 11.36 0.67 5.07
N SER A 192 12.13 1.01 6.12
CA SER A 192 12.39 0.08 7.23
C SER A 192 11.20 -0.11 8.18
N GLY A 193 10.29 0.90 8.26
CA GLY A 193 9.07 0.82 9.07
C GLY A 193 7.90 0.15 8.33
N LEU A 194 6.81 -0.09 9.05
CA LEU A 194 5.56 -0.64 8.50
C LEU A 194 4.72 0.50 7.86
N PHE A 195 5.23 1.03 6.76
CA PHE A 195 4.51 1.97 5.90
C PHE A 195 3.80 1.23 4.77
N THR A 196 3.28 1.95 3.78
CA THR A 196 2.46 1.36 2.72
C THR A 196 3.19 0.28 1.92
N ALA A 197 4.47 0.53 1.52
CA ALA A 197 5.26 -0.45 0.77
C ALA A 197 5.34 -1.80 1.48
N ASN A 198 5.75 -1.80 2.75
CA ASN A 198 5.92 -3.02 3.53
C ASN A 198 4.58 -3.67 3.90
N THR A 199 3.56 -2.88 4.19
CA THR A 199 2.22 -3.41 4.38
C THR A 199 1.77 -4.18 3.13
N MET A 200 1.89 -3.60 1.94
CA MET A 200 1.49 -4.27 0.70
C MET A 200 2.38 -5.47 0.35
N ASN A 201 3.68 -5.43 0.67
CA ASN A 201 4.58 -6.59 0.54
C ASN A 201 4.16 -7.74 1.48
N CYS A 202 3.70 -7.44 2.70
CA CYS A 202 3.11 -8.42 3.62
C CYS A 202 1.77 -8.93 3.10
N MET A 203 0.89 -8.04 2.60
CA MET A 203 -0.39 -8.45 2.00
C MET A 203 -0.20 -9.36 0.78
N THR A 204 0.86 -9.19 0.01
CA THR A 204 1.21 -10.10 -1.11
C THR A 204 1.44 -11.54 -0.62
N GLU A 205 2.09 -11.69 0.54
CA GLU A 205 2.31 -13.00 1.19
C GLU A 205 1.00 -13.58 1.72
N VAL A 206 0.19 -12.78 2.41
CA VAL A 206 -1.10 -13.21 3.01
C VAL A 206 -2.12 -13.58 1.94
N LEU A 207 -2.22 -12.79 0.86
CA LEU A 207 -3.08 -13.10 -0.30
C LEU A 207 -2.67 -14.40 -1.02
N GLY A 208 -1.48 -14.95 -0.70
CA GLY A 208 -1.02 -16.21 -1.24
C GLY A 208 -0.22 -16.11 -2.54
N LEU A 209 0.01 -14.92 -3.11
CA LEU A 209 0.79 -14.73 -4.34
C LEU A 209 2.29 -14.61 -4.11
N GLY A 210 2.74 -14.29 -2.89
CA GLY A 210 4.14 -14.29 -2.45
C GLY A 210 4.49 -15.54 -1.64
N LEU A 211 5.76 -15.86 -1.54
CA LEU A 211 6.27 -16.91 -0.65
C LEU A 211 6.42 -16.39 0.79
N PRO A 212 6.41 -17.26 1.82
CA PRO A 212 6.71 -16.86 3.19
C PRO A 212 8.02 -16.09 3.29
N GLY A 213 8.00 -14.97 4.03
CA GLY A 213 9.13 -14.05 4.14
C GLY A 213 9.20 -12.98 3.04
N ASN A 214 8.24 -12.98 2.10
CA ASN A 214 8.21 -11.99 1.02
C ASN A 214 8.22 -10.55 1.54
N GLY A 215 7.42 -10.25 2.56
CA GLY A 215 7.28 -8.92 3.14
C GLY A 215 8.32 -8.58 4.22
N THR A 216 9.02 -9.59 4.79
CA THR A 216 9.78 -9.40 6.04
C THR A 216 11.28 -9.70 5.95
N VAL A 217 11.73 -10.50 4.98
CA VAL A 217 13.16 -10.73 4.78
C VAL A 217 13.82 -9.45 4.24
N PRO A 218 14.79 -8.83 4.96
CA PRO A 218 15.43 -7.61 4.50
C PRO A 218 16.15 -7.75 3.16
N ALA A 219 16.16 -6.70 2.35
CA ALA A 219 16.92 -6.63 1.10
C ALA A 219 18.42 -6.88 1.32
N ALA A 220 18.96 -6.39 2.44
CA ALA A 220 20.35 -6.56 2.84
C ALA A 220 20.71 -8.02 3.18
N TYR A 221 19.74 -8.88 3.48
CA TYR A 221 19.97 -10.31 3.70
C TYR A 221 20.07 -11.02 2.35
N PHE A 222 21.09 -10.66 1.61
CA PHE A 222 21.30 -10.99 0.20
C PHE A 222 21.11 -12.48 -0.12
N GLY A 223 21.69 -13.39 0.68
CA GLY A 223 21.55 -14.83 0.49
C GLY A 223 20.11 -15.30 0.60
N ALA A 224 19.43 -14.92 1.69
CA ALA A 224 18.03 -15.30 1.94
C ALA A 224 17.10 -14.73 0.87
N ARG A 225 17.28 -13.47 0.50
CA ARG A 225 16.47 -12.80 -0.53
C ARG A 225 16.65 -13.44 -1.91
N ARG A 226 17.89 -13.81 -2.30
CA ARG A 226 18.17 -14.53 -3.55
C ARG A 226 17.60 -15.96 -3.55
N MET A 227 17.66 -16.66 -2.42
CA MET A 227 17.03 -18.00 -2.30
C MET A 227 15.52 -17.91 -2.53
N LEU A 228 14.85 -16.93 -1.90
CA LEU A 228 13.43 -16.68 -2.08
C LEU A 228 13.09 -16.38 -3.56
N ALA A 229 13.87 -15.51 -4.20
CA ALA A 229 13.70 -15.15 -5.60
C ALA A 229 13.88 -16.35 -6.54
N LYS A 230 14.90 -17.18 -6.30
CA LYS A 230 15.12 -18.40 -7.06
C LYS A 230 14.01 -19.42 -6.88
N GLN A 231 13.50 -19.56 -5.66
CA GLN A 231 12.36 -20.42 -5.35
C GLN A 231 11.08 -19.94 -6.08
N ALA A 232 10.80 -18.64 -6.09
CA ALA A 232 9.68 -18.06 -6.85
C ALA A 232 9.77 -18.42 -8.35
N GLY A 233 10.97 -18.36 -8.93
CA GLY A 233 11.23 -18.80 -10.30
C GLY A 233 10.96 -20.29 -10.54
N SER A 234 11.13 -21.14 -9.54
CA SER A 234 10.79 -22.57 -9.66
C SER A 234 9.30 -22.82 -9.49
N VAL A 235 8.66 -22.15 -8.53
CA VAL A 235 7.24 -22.28 -8.20
C VAL A 235 6.33 -21.93 -9.37
N ILE A 236 6.69 -20.90 -10.16
CA ILE A 236 5.87 -20.51 -11.33
C ILE A 236 5.69 -21.65 -12.32
N LEU A 237 6.71 -22.51 -12.52
CA LEU A 237 6.60 -23.64 -13.43
C LEU A 237 5.62 -24.71 -12.92
N ASP A 238 5.54 -24.90 -11.62
CA ASP A 238 4.55 -25.82 -11.02
C ASP A 238 3.14 -25.26 -11.13
N MET A 239 2.97 -23.95 -10.96
CA MET A 239 1.68 -23.29 -11.18
C MET A 239 1.23 -23.40 -12.64
N VAL A 240 2.14 -23.19 -13.61
CA VAL A 240 1.84 -23.36 -15.04
C VAL A 240 1.41 -24.81 -15.34
N LYS A 241 2.10 -25.80 -14.79
CA LYS A 241 1.74 -27.22 -14.94
C LYS A 241 0.37 -27.56 -14.34
N LYS A 242 0.03 -26.97 -13.20
CA LYS A 242 -1.22 -27.20 -12.46
C LYS A 242 -2.36 -26.28 -12.90
N ASP A 243 -2.09 -25.32 -13.79
CA ASP A 243 -2.99 -24.24 -14.24
C ASP A 243 -3.59 -23.42 -13.08
N ILE A 244 -2.82 -23.20 -12.00
CA ILE A 244 -3.23 -22.38 -10.85
C ILE A 244 -3.04 -20.90 -11.23
N LYS A 245 -4.11 -20.13 -11.16
CA LYS A 245 -4.15 -18.71 -11.58
C LYS A 245 -4.42 -17.78 -10.41
N PRO A 246 -4.12 -16.48 -10.54
CA PRO A 246 -4.36 -15.51 -9.49
C PRO A 246 -5.79 -15.48 -8.95
N ARG A 247 -6.82 -15.65 -9.78
CA ARG A 247 -8.22 -15.67 -9.32
C ARG A 247 -8.61 -16.93 -8.56
N ASP A 248 -7.83 -18.02 -8.67
CA ASP A 248 -7.99 -19.21 -7.83
C ASP A 248 -7.42 -18.97 -6.42
N ILE A 249 -6.53 -17.99 -6.27
CA ILE A 249 -5.83 -17.64 -5.04
C ILE A 249 -6.47 -16.41 -4.38
N MET A 250 -6.70 -15.34 -5.14
CA MET A 250 -7.29 -14.08 -4.67
C MET A 250 -8.80 -14.20 -4.53
N THR A 251 -9.25 -15.12 -3.69
CA THR A 251 -10.65 -15.32 -3.34
C THR A 251 -11.10 -14.37 -2.23
N ARG A 252 -12.38 -14.34 -1.91
CA ARG A 252 -12.92 -13.55 -0.79
C ARG A 252 -12.21 -13.89 0.51
N GLU A 253 -11.99 -15.17 0.79
CA GLU A 253 -11.31 -15.67 1.98
C GLU A 253 -9.86 -15.17 2.06
N ALA A 254 -9.14 -15.12 0.93
CA ALA A 254 -7.78 -14.58 0.89
C ALA A 254 -7.75 -13.07 1.22
N PHE A 255 -8.74 -12.30 0.77
CA PHE A 255 -8.87 -10.89 1.14
C PHE A 255 -9.26 -10.72 2.61
N GLU A 256 -10.11 -11.56 3.17
CA GLU A 256 -10.44 -11.56 4.59
C GLU A 256 -9.20 -11.86 5.45
N ASN A 257 -8.38 -12.84 5.05
CA ASN A 257 -7.07 -13.08 5.67
C ASN A 257 -6.19 -11.83 5.61
N ALA A 258 -6.12 -11.15 4.45
CA ALA A 258 -5.30 -9.96 4.28
C ALA A 258 -5.78 -8.82 5.20
N ILE A 259 -7.07 -8.59 5.29
CA ILE A 259 -7.65 -7.57 6.20
C ILE A 259 -7.35 -7.94 7.65
N ALA A 260 -7.53 -9.20 8.07
CA ALA A 260 -7.27 -9.64 9.44
C ALA A 260 -5.82 -9.41 9.86
N VAL A 261 -4.87 -9.76 8.99
CA VAL A 261 -3.43 -9.54 9.25
C VAL A 261 -3.11 -8.05 9.26
N ASP A 262 -3.64 -7.27 8.32
CA ASP A 262 -3.45 -5.81 8.28
C ASP A 262 -3.90 -5.14 9.59
N MET A 263 -5.08 -5.53 10.09
CA MET A 263 -5.61 -5.07 11.38
C MET A 263 -4.70 -5.46 12.54
N ALA A 264 -4.15 -6.66 12.52
CA ALA A 264 -3.33 -7.19 13.61
C ALA A 264 -1.91 -6.58 13.66
N ILE A 265 -1.34 -6.26 12.52
CA ILE A 265 -0.02 -5.62 12.47
C ILE A 265 -0.09 -4.09 12.55
N GLY A 266 -1.27 -3.49 12.46
CA GLY A 266 -1.45 -2.04 12.43
C GLY A 266 -0.87 -1.43 11.16
N GLY A 267 -1.22 -1.99 10.02
CA GLY A 267 -0.69 -1.59 8.72
C GLY A 267 -1.10 -0.19 8.27
N SER A 268 -0.91 0.09 7.00
CA SER A 268 -1.21 1.40 6.41
C SER A 268 -2.70 1.53 6.07
N THR A 269 -3.30 2.68 6.33
CA THR A 269 -4.66 3.02 5.85
C THR A 269 -4.81 2.93 4.33
N ASN A 270 -3.70 2.94 3.59
CA ASN A 270 -3.70 2.74 2.14
C ASN A 270 -4.20 1.34 1.70
N THR A 271 -4.18 0.34 2.58
CA THR A 271 -4.77 -0.99 2.31
C THR A 271 -6.26 -0.91 2.02
N VAL A 272 -6.97 -0.01 2.72
CA VAL A 272 -8.41 0.26 2.50
C VAL A 272 -8.70 0.82 1.09
N LEU A 273 -7.67 1.31 0.40
CA LEU A 273 -7.74 1.74 -1.01
C LEU A 273 -7.22 0.63 -1.95
N HIS A 274 -6.09 -0.02 -1.60
CA HIS A 274 -5.41 -0.94 -2.51
C HIS A 274 -6.05 -2.32 -2.54
N LEU A 275 -6.50 -2.87 -1.43
CA LEU A 275 -7.17 -4.18 -1.42
C LEU A 275 -8.48 -4.15 -2.23
N PRO A 276 -9.38 -3.14 -2.10
CA PRO A 276 -10.53 -3.02 -3.00
C PRO A 276 -10.16 -2.90 -4.50
N ALA A 277 -9.07 -2.19 -4.83
CA ALA A 277 -8.62 -2.09 -6.21
C ALA A 277 -8.11 -3.43 -6.77
N ILE A 278 -7.36 -4.18 -5.98
CA ILE A 278 -6.88 -5.53 -6.34
C ILE A 278 -8.06 -6.50 -6.46
N ALA A 279 -9.00 -6.45 -5.51
CA ALA A 279 -10.21 -7.27 -5.52
C ALA A 279 -11.07 -7.00 -6.76
N HIS A 280 -11.21 -5.72 -7.15
CA HIS A 280 -11.90 -5.31 -8.37
C HIS A 280 -11.33 -6.04 -9.60
N GLU A 281 -10.00 -6.06 -9.76
CA GLU A 281 -9.33 -6.73 -10.89
C GLU A 281 -9.40 -8.26 -10.80
N ALA A 282 -9.49 -8.80 -9.60
CA ALA A 282 -9.72 -10.22 -9.38
C ALA A 282 -11.19 -10.65 -9.58
N GLY A 283 -12.13 -9.70 -9.67
CA GLY A 283 -13.56 -9.95 -9.77
C GLY A 283 -14.21 -10.28 -8.42
N VAL A 284 -13.63 -9.84 -7.32
CA VAL A 284 -14.12 -10.03 -5.96
C VAL A 284 -14.72 -8.73 -5.42
N GLU A 285 -15.92 -8.80 -4.88
CA GLU A 285 -16.55 -7.67 -4.18
C GLU A 285 -15.97 -7.54 -2.76
N LEU A 286 -15.42 -6.35 -2.44
CA LEU A 286 -14.77 -6.07 -1.17
C LEU A 286 -15.28 -4.75 -0.58
N PRO A 287 -16.44 -4.73 0.11
CA PRO A 287 -17.01 -3.52 0.67
C PRO A 287 -16.22 -3.05 1.90
N LEU A 288 -16.20 -1.73 2.15
CA LEU A 288 -15.51 -1.15 3.31
C LEU A 288 -16.06 -1.64 4.65
N SER A 289 -17.35 -2.01 4.73
CA SER A 289 -17.95 -2.58 5.94
C SER A 289 -17.22 -3.83 6.43
N LEU A 290 -16.66 -4.63 5.51
CA LEU A 290 -15.91 -5.83 5.85
C LEU A 290 -14.63 -5.49 6.64
N PHE A 291 -13.95 -4.40 6.30
CA PHE A 291 -12.77 -3.95 7.06
C PHE A 291 -13.15 -3.62 8.51
N ASP A 292 -14.29 -2.97 8.73
CA ASP A 292 -14.77 -2.66 10.07
C ASP A 292 -15.22 -3.90 10.84
N GLU A 293 -15.92 -4.83 10.17
CA GLU A 293 -16.36 -6.11 10.77
C GLU A 293 -15.17 -6.95 11.26
N ILE A 294 -14.13 -7.07 10.43
CA ILE A 294 -12.90 -7.82 10.78
C ILE A 294 -12.10 -7.05 11.83
N SER A 295 -11.99 -5.71 11.71
CA SER A 295 -11.30 -4.88 12.69
C SER A 295 -11.86 -5.04 14.10
N LYS A 296 -13.19 -5.12 14.25
CA LYS A 296 -13.85 -5.32 15.56
C LYS A 296 -13.52 -6.66 16.21
N LYS A 297 -13.16 -7.67 15.42
CA LYS A 297 -12.85 -9.04 15.89
C LYS A 297 -11.35 -9.30 16.00
N ALA A 298 -10.52 -8.52 15.32
CA ALA A 298 -9.08 -8.68 15.31
C ALA A 298 -8.46 -8.23 16.65
N ALA A 299 -7.18 -8.55 16.81
CA ALA A 299 -6.36 -8.08 17.92
C ALA A 299 -5.11 -7.38 17.36
N TYR A 300 -4.79 -6.19 17.83
CA TYR A 300 -3.57 -5.46 17.45
C TYR A 300 -2.39 -5.99 18.25
N ILE A 301 -1.50 -6.75 17.63
CA ILE A 301 -0.49 -7.56 18.30
C ILE A 301 0.96 -7.16 17.99
N THR A 302 1.20 -6.14 17.16
CA THR A 302 2.56 -5.62 16.90
C THR A 302 2.59 -4.10 16.97
N LYS A 303 3.70 -3.52 17.47
CA LYS A 303 3.95 -2.07 17.44
C LYS A 303 5.20 -1.74 16.64
N LEU A 304 5.04 -1.72 15.33
CA LEU A 304 6.11 -1.36 14.40
C LEU A 304 6.14 0.14 14.13
N SER A 305 7.31 0.70 13.79
CA SER A 305 7.45 2.09 13.34
C SER A 305 6.46 2.40 12.20
N PRO A 306 5.67 3.52 12.26
CA PRO A 306 5.77 4.65 13.17
C PRO A 306 4.99 4.49 14.48
N GLY A 307 4.22 3.42 14.68
CA GLY A 307 3.41 3.17 15.88
C GLY A 307 4.21 2.68 17.10
N GLY A 308 5.46 2.30 16.90
CA GLY A 308 6.40 1.83 17.91
C GLY A 308 7.84 1.95 17.45
N THR A 309 8.76 1.28 18.18
CA THR A 309 10.21 1.37 17.95
C THR A 309 10.76 0.24 17.08
N TYR A 310 10.02 -0.85 16.92
CA TYR A 310 10.44 -1.98 16.09
C TYR A 310 10.29 -1.71 14.61
N HIS A 311 11.08 -2.38 13.77
CA HIS A 311 11.11 -2.25 12.33
C HIS A 311 10.77 -3.59 11.64
N MET A 312 10.72 -3.60 10.32
CA MET A 312 10.36 -4.80 9.55
C MET A 312 11.32 -5.98 9.75
N GLN A 313 12.61 -5.70 9.97
CA GLN A 313 13.58 -6.74 10.31
C GLN A 313 13.22 -7.45 11.63
N ASP A 314 12.76 -6.69 12.63
CA ASP A 314 12.34 -7.26 13.92
C ASP A 314 11.12 -8.17 13.75
N LEU A 315 10.15 -7.75 12.94
CA LEU A 315 8.99 -8.57 12.62
C LEU A 315 9.42 -9.89 11.94
N GLY A 316 10.36 -9.81 10.99
CA GLY A 316 10.89 -10.99 10.31
C GLY A 316 11.57 -11.96 11.29
N GLU A 317 12.42 -11.46 12.19
CA GLU A 317 13.11 -12.22 13.22
C GLU A 317 12.15 -12.78 14.28
N ALA A 318 11.03 -12.10 14.53
CA ALA A 318 9.99 -12.54 15.47
C ALA A 318 9.12 -13.68 14.96
N GLY A 319 9.28 -14.10 13.69
CA GLY A 319 8.52 -15.18 13.07
C GLY A 319 7.73 -14.73 11.84
N GLY A 320 7.75 -13.42 11.52
CA GLY A 320 7.19 -12.85 10.31
C GLY A 320 5.66 -12.96 10.23
N ILE A 321 5.16 -12.77 9.03
CA ILE A 321 3.72 -12.82 8.74
C ILE A 321 3.12 -14.20 9.01
N SER A 322 3.87 -15.26 8.78
CA SER A 322 3.41 -16.62 9.09
C SER A 322 3.10 -16.82 10.57
N ALA A 323 3.90 -16.22 11.48
CA ALA A 323 3.63 -16.28 12.93
C ALA A 323 2.41 -15.44 13.32
N VAL A 324 2.23 -14.25 12.71
CA VAL A 324 1.02 -13.43 12.89
C VAL A 324 -0.22 -14.19 12.45
N MET A 325 -0.21 -14.77 11.25
CA MET A 325 -1.35 -15.56 10.74
C MET A 325 -1.65 -16.74 11.65
N LYS A 326 -0.61 -17.46 12.11
CA LYS A 326 -0.79 -18.59 13.03
C LYS A 326 -1.44 -18.14 14.34
N GLU A 327 -1.05 -16.99 14.87
CA GLU A 327 -1.64 -16.46 16.10
C GLU A 327 -3.11 -16.09 15.92
N LEU A 328 -3.46 -15.47 14.79
CA LEU A 328 -4.84 -15.09 14.46
C LEU A 328 -5.78 -16.27 14.19
N THR A 329 -5.27 -17.49 13.97
CA THR A 329 -6.15 -18.69 13.91
C THR A 329 -6.89 -18.94 15.21
N LYS A 330 -6.38 -18.47 16.36
CA LYS A 330 -7.06 -18.56 17.66
C LYS A 330 -8.35 -17.73 17.74
N LEU A 331 -8.50 -16.75 16.85
CA LEU A 331 -9.66 -15.86 16.75
C LEU A 331 -10.60 -16.26 15.61
N ASP A 332 -10.36 -17.38 14.95
CA ASP A 332 -11.08 -17.85 13.75
C ASP A 332 -11.12 -16.80 12.61
N LEU A 333 -10.03 -16.00 12.49
CA LEU A 333 -9.91 -14.94 11.50
C LEU A 333 -9.09 -15.33 10.27
N ILE A 334 -8.54 -16.55 10.22
CA ILE A 334 -7.70 -17.02 9.12
C ILE A 334 -8.33 -18.24 8.46
N HIS A 335 -8.66 -18.10 7.19
CA HIS A 335 -9.11 -19.20 6.32
C HIS A 335 -7.89 -20.06 5.93
N THR A 336 -7.67 -21.14 6.66
CA THR A 336 -6.47 -21.99 6.52
C THR A 336 -6.48 -22.88 5.28
N ASP A 337 -7.64 -23.10 4.69
CA ASP A 337 -7.87 -23.85 3.45
C ASP A 337 -7.66 -23.01 2.17
N ALA A 338 -7.52 -21.69 2.30
CA ALA A 338 -7.27 -20.80 1.17
C ALA A 338 -5.99 -21.23 0.40
N VAL A 339 -6.13 -21.28 -0.93
CA VAL A 339 -5.05 -21.71 -1.84
C VAL A 339 -3.99 -20.62 -1.97
N THR A 340 -2.74 -21.05 -2.12
CA THR A 340 -1.60 -20.15 -2.34
C THR A 340 -0.73 -20.66 -3.50
N VAL A 341 0.29 -19.92 -3.90
CA VAL A 341 1.26 -20.40 -4.90
C VAL A 341 2.02 -21.67 -4.48
N THR A 342 1.96 -22.06 -3.18
CA THR A 342 2.62 -23.28 -2.66
C THR A 342 1.73 -24.00 -1.63
N GLY A 343 0.65 -24.63 -2.06
CA GLY A 343 -0.27 -25.33 -1.15
C GLY A 343 -1.28 -24.40 -0.49
N THR A 344 -1.76 -24.73 0.71
CA THR A 344 -2.73 -23.96 1.47
C THR A 344 -2.08 -23.03 2.49
N VAL A 345 -2.85 -22.06 2.98
CA VAL A 345 -2.43 -21.19 4.09
C VAL A 345 -2.06 -22.03 5.32
N GLY A 346 -2.92 -23.02 5.67
CA GLY A 346 -2.67 -23.88 6.84
C GLY A 346 -1.36 -24.64 6.76
N GLU A 347 -1.02 -25.18 5.59
CA GLU A 347 0.27 -25.84 5.36
C GLU A 347 1.46 -24.90 5.55
N ARG A 348 1.35 -23.66 5.08
CA ARG A 348 2.41 -22.64 5.19
C ARG A 348 2.67 -22.22 6.64
N ILE A 349 1.61 -22.07 7.44
CA ILE A 349 1.73 -21.59 8.82
C ILE A 349 1.85 -22.70 9.88
N ALA A 350 1.77 -23.98 9.48
CA ALA A 350 1.77 -25.10 10.44
C ALA A 350 2.94 -25.07 11.42
N GLY A 351 4.16 -24.81 10.92
CA GLY A 351 5.38 -24.74 11.70
C GLY A 351 5.74 -23.35 12.26
N ALA A 352 4.92 -22.34 11.97
CA ALA A 352 5.22 -20.96 12.39
C ALA A 352 5.14 -20.79 13.91
N LYS A 353 6.05 -19.97 14.46
CA LYS A 353 6.16 -19.71 15.90
C LYS A 353 6.55 -18.24 16.12
N ILE A 354 6.05 -17.65 17.19
CA ILE A 354 6.56 -16.38 17.72
C ILE A 354 7.91 -16.68 18.40
N THR A 355 8.96 -16.05 17.91
CA THR A 355 10.33 -16.21 18.42
C THR A 355 10.78 -15.03 19.29
N ARG A 356 10.11 -13.86 19.12
CA ARG A 356 10.34 -12.63 19.88
C ARG A 356 8.99 -12.07 20.37
N PRO A 357 8.52 -12.49 21.57
CA PRO A 357 7.20 -12.09 22.09
C PRO A 357 7.09 -10.59 22.43
N GLU A 358 8.21 -9.88 22.52
CA GLU A 358 8.23 -8.43 22.68
C GLU A 358 7.90 -7.67 21.36
N VAL A 359 8.00 -8.34 20.21
CA VAL A 359 7.68 -7.78 18.88
C VAL A 359 6.32 -8.24 18.39
N ILE A 360 6.03 -9.53 18.46
CA ILE A 360 4.73 -10.11 18.15
C ILE A 360 4.12 -10.63 19.46
N HIS A 361 3.09 -9.96 19.95
CA HIS A 361 2.34 -10.39 21.12
C HIS A 361 1.38 -11.53 20.77
N THR A 362 0.99 -12.31 21.76
CA THR A 362 -0.15 -13.24 21.60
C THR A 362 -1.46 -12.45 21.63
N VAL A 363 -2.53 -13.05 21.10
CA VAL A 363 -3.87 -12.40 21.10
C VAL A 363 -4.37 -12.14 22.52
N GLU A 364 -3.98 -12.97 23.48
CA GLU A 364 -4.30 -12.81 24.91
C GLU A 364 -3.60 -11.59 25.53
N ASN A 365 -2.46 -11.18 24.97
CA ASN A 365 -1.65 -10.04 25.46
C ASN A 365 -1.60 -8.91 24.43
N ALA A 366 -2.61 -8.79 23.56
CA ALA A 366 -2.68 -7.78 22.53
C ALA A 366 -2.60 -6.35 23.08
N TYR A 367 -2.04 -5.43 22.29
CA TYR A 367 -2.07 -3.99 22.61
C TYR A 367 -3.49 -3.42 22.60
N MET A 368 -4.36 -3.96 21.71
CA MET A 368 -5.78 -3.64 21.63
C MET A 368 -6.56 -4.90 21.25
N ASN A 369 -7.72 -5.12 21.86
CA ASN A 369 -8.64 -6.21 21.51
C ASN A 369 -9.54 -5.85 20.31
N LYS A 370 -8.99 -5.13 19.36
CA LYS A 370 -9.54 -4.75 18.06
C LYS A 370 -8.40 -4.39 17.12
N GLY A 371 -8.69 -4.26 15.83
CA GLY A 371 -7.68 -3.91 14.82
C GLY A 371 -7.18 -2.47 14.94
N GLY A 372 -6.02 -2.21 14.34
CA GLY A 372 -5.38 -0.89 14.35
C GLY A 372 -5.99 0.15 13.40
N ILE A 373 -6.92 -0.25 12.52
CA ILE A 373 -7.57 0.61 11.52
C ILE A 373 -9.08 0.61 11.73
N ALA A 374 -9.73 1.76 11.59
CA ALA A 374 -11.18 1.93 11.70
C ALA A 374 -11.77 2.59 10.45
N ILE A 375 -12.96 2.13 10.05
CA ILE A 375 -13.78 2.77 9.03
C ILE A 375 -14.86 3.60 9.75
N LEU A 376 -14.93 4.90 9.41
CA LEU A 376 -15.95 5.79 9.96
C LEU A 376 -16.97 6.13 8.88
N THR A 377 -18.23 6.19 9.27
CA THR A 377 -19.37 6.58 8.44
C THR A 377 -20.21 7.62 9.13
N GLY A 378 -21.00 8.39 8.39
CA GLY A 378 -21.89 9.41 8.92
C GLY A 378 -22.32 10.36 7.82
N ASN A 379 -23.02 11.44 8.18
CA ASN A 379 -23.47 12.40 7.17
C ASN A 379 -22.33 13.15 6.48
N LEU A 380 -21.11 13.18 7.09
CA LEU A 380 -19.92 13.76 6.48
C LEU A 380 -19.18 12.76 5.55
N ALA A 381 -19.27 11.47 5.83
CA ALA A 381 -18.64 10.40 5.06
C ALA A 381 -19.65 9.26 4.79
N PRO A 382 -20.70 9.50 3.99
CA PRO A 382 -21.75 8.49 3.77
C PRO A 382 -21.23 7.21 3.10
N ASP A 383 -20.20 7.31 2.25
CA ASP A 383 -19.56 6.18 1.57
C ASP A 383 -18.30 5.68 2.32
N GLY A 384 -17.99 6.27 3.48
CA GLY A 384 -16.92 5.87 4.36
C GLY A 384 -15.70 6.79 4.36
N SER A 385 -14.89 6.59 5.36
CA SER A 385 -13.57 7.20 5.58
C SER A 385 -12.71 6.27 6.42
N VAL A 386 -11.42 6.53 6.53
CA VAL A 386 -10.48 5.66 7.23
C VAL A 386 -9.62 6.42 8.23
N VAL A 387 -9.36 5.81 9.38
CA VAL A 387 -8.43 6.32 10.38
C VAL A 387 -7.54 5.20 10.92
N LYS A 388 -6.27 5.49 11.17
CA LYS A 388 -5.36 4.59 11.90
C LYS A 388 -5.64 4.74 13.40
N GLU A 389 -6.60 3.98 13.91
CA GLU A 389 -7.07 4.07 15.31
C GLU A 389 -5.93 3.83 16.31
N SER A 390 -4.98 2.94 15.98
CA SER A 390 -3.80 2.66 16.81
C SER A 390 -2.83 3.84 16.97
N ALA A 391 -2.97 4.90 16.18
CA ALA A 391 -2.12 6.09 16.22
C ALA A 391 -2.86 7.33 16.74
N VAL A 392 -4.12 7.21 17.14
CA VAL A 392 -4.94 8.31 17.64
C VAL A 392 -4.74 8.51 19.14
N ASP A 393 -4.52 9.76 19.55
CA ASP A 393 -4.53 10.12 20.97
C ASP A 393 -5.93 9.83 21.56
N PRO A 394 -6.06 9.14 22.71
CA PRO A 394 -7.33 8.86 23.35
C PRO A 394 -8.25 10.07 23.51
N GLU A 395 -7.71 11.26 23.76
CA GLU A 395 -8.47 12.51 23.90
C GLU A 395 -9.14 12.95 22.59
N LEU A 396 -8.61 12.54 21.43
CA LEU A 396 -9.16 12.85 20.12
C LEU A 396 -10.04 11.71 19.55
N SER A 397 -10.18 10.60 20.28
CA SER A 397 -11.00 9.46 19.84
C SER A 397 -12.49 9.77 19.85
N VAL A 398 -12.94 10.63 20.78
CA VAL A 398 -14.28 11.21 20.82
C VAL A 398 -14.10 12.73 20.91
N TYR A 399 -14.36 13.42 19.81
CA TYR A 399 -13.99 14.82 19.69
C TYR A 399 -15.02 15.62 18.90
N VAL A 400 -15.34 16.82 19.38
CA VAL A 400 -16.17 17.79 18.65
C VAL A 400 -15.37 19.07 18.48
N GLY A 401 -15.02 19.40 17.24
CA GLY A 401 -14.22 20.58 16.95
C GLY A 401 -14.87 21.54 15.97
N THR A 402 -14.24 22.69 15.80
CA THR A 402 -14.66 23.74 14.87
C THR A 402 -13.87 23.62 13.57
N ALA A 403 -14.56 23.51 12.45
CA ALA A 403 -13.93 23.36 11.13
C ALA A 403 -13.11 24.58 10.72
N LYS A 404 -11.94 24.31 10.14
CA LYS A 404 -11.09 25.21 9.38
C LYS A 404 -10.78 24.56 8.02
N CYS A 405 -11.28 25.15 6.94
CA CYS A 405 -11.31 24.55 5.61
C CYS A 405 -10.24 25.12 4.70
N TYR A 406 -9.51 24.24 4.03
CA TYR A 406 -8.47 24.57 3.06
C TYR A 406 -8.64 23.70 1.81
N ASP A 407 -8.52 24.30 0.62
CA ASP A 407 -8.72 23.61 -0.67
C ASP A 407 -7.42 23.05 -1.27
N SER A 408 -6.35 23.03 -0.47
CA SER A 408 -5.06 22.39 -0.78
C SER A 408 -4.25 22.11 0.47
N GLU A 409 -3.29 21.18 0.37
CA GLU A 409 -2.33 20.88 1.43
C GLU A 409 -1.46 22.11 1.76
N GLU A 410 -1.03 22.83 0.73
CA GLU A 410 -0.17 24.02 0.86
C GLU A 410 -0.84 25.11 1.71
N ALA A 411 -2.09 25.43 1.40
CA ALA A 411 -2.85 26.43 2.15
C ALA A 411 -3.06 26.00 3.63
N ALA A 412 -3.29 24.71 3.88
CA ALA A 412 -3.40 24.18 5.23
C ALA A 412 -2.08 24.32 6.00
N ILE A 413 -0.94 24.00 5.39
CA ILE A 413 0.38 24.12 6.01
C ILE A 413 0.68 25.59 6.35
N GLU A 414 0.44 26.52 5.41
CA GLU A 414 0.63 27.95 5.65
C GLU A 414 -0.19 28.44 6.86
N ALA A 415 -1.45 28.03 6.96
CA ALA A 415 -2.32 28.40 8.07
C ALA A 415 -1.87 27.79 9.42
N ILE A 416 -1.38 26.54 9.41
CA ILE A 416 -0.88 25.88 10.62
C ILE A 416 0.38 26.61 11.11
N ILE A 417 1.35 26.84 10.24
CA ILE A 417 2.61 27.57 10.56
C ILE A 417 2.30 29.02 10.97
N GLY A 418 1.34 29.66 10.31
CA GLY A 418 0.89 31.02 10.61
C GLY A 418 0.16 31.17 11.95
N GLY A 419 -0.10 30.05 12.68
CA GLY A 419 -0.74 30.07 14.00
C GLY A 419 -2.25 30.32 13.95
N GLU A 420 -2.90 30.14 12.81
CA GLU A 420 -4.36 30.20 12.68
C GLU A 420 -5.05 29.00 13.33
N ILE A 421 -4.37 27.86 13.37
CA ILE A 421 -4.89 26.62 13.95
C ILE A 421 -4.62 26.58 15.45
N LYS A 422 -5.64 26.25 16.22
CA LYS A 422 -5.62 26.19 17.68
C LYS A 422 -6.32 24.93 18.16
N GLU A 423 -6.07 24.54 19.40
CA GLU A 423 -6.89 23.49 20.07
C GLU A 423 -8.39 23.79 19.93
N GLY A 424 -9.18 22.75 19.73
CA GLY A 424 -10.60 22.87 19.44
C GLY A 424 -10.94 22.99 17.96
N HIS A 425 -9.95 23.09 17.07
CA HIS A 425 -10.17 23.07 15.62
C HIS A 425 -10.15 21.66 15.04
N VAL A 426 -10.81 21.50 13.89
CA VAL A 426 -10.70 20.39 12.96
C VAL A 426 -10.24 20.96 11.63
N VAL A 427 -9.04 20.60 11.19
CA VAL A 427 -8.48 21.05 9.91
C VAL A 427 -9.05 20.17 8.80
N VAL A 428 -9.72 20.78 7.82
CA VAL A 428 -10.35 20.09 6.69
C VAL A 428 -9.61 20.46 5.41
N ILE A 429 -8.94 19.48 4.79
CA ILE A 429 -8.21 19.65 3.51
C ILE A 429 -9.04 18.98 2.41
N ARG A 430 -9.54 19.79 1.47
CA ARG A 430 -10.49 19.38 0.43
C ARG A 430 -9.89 19.40 -0.96
N TYR A 431 -10.61 18.77 -1.89
CA TYR A 431 -10.21 18.70 -3.31
C TYR A 431 -8.83 18.07 -3.51
N GLU A 432 -8.47 17.12 -2.64
CA GLU A 432 -7.27 16.28 -2.75
C GLU A 432 -7.64 14.78 -2.94
N GLY A 433 -8.91 14.49 -3.21
CA GLY A 433 -9.41 13.16 -3.55
C GLY A 433 -8.97 12.67 -4.94
N PRO A 434 -9.42 11.48 -5.37
CA PRO A 434 -9.02 10.86 -6.63
C PRO A 434 -9.17 11.76 -7.86
N LYS A 435 -10.27 12.51 -7.95
CA LYS A 435 -10.57 13.44 -9.06
C LYS A 435 -10.10 14.86 -8.78
N GLY A 436 -10.38 15.39 -7.59
CA GLY A 436 -10.13 16.77 -7.22
C GLY A 436 -8.65 17.10 -7.07
N GLY A 437 -7.91 16.23 -6.42
CA GLY A 437 -6.44 16.23 -6.40
C GLY A 437 -5.93 15.04 -7.21
N PRO A 438 -5.90 15.08 -8.55
CA PRO A 438 -5.69 13.89 -9.35
C PRO A 438 -4.50 13.07 -8.86
N GLY A 439 -4.78 11.77 -8.56
CA GLY A 439 -3.81 10.91 -7.91
C GLY A 439 -3.91 10.88 -6.37
N MET A 440 -4.90 11.57 -5.76
CA MET A 440 -5.22 11.45 -4.33
C MET A 440 -3.96 11.49 -3.47
N ARG A 441 -3.24 12.62 -3.52
CA ARG A 441 -1.90 12.74 -2.94
C ARG A 441 -1.85 12.36 -1.47
N GLU A 442 -0.75 11.80 -1.07
CA GLU A 442 -0.48 11.40 0.30
C GLU A 442 0.18 12.54 1.05
N MET A 443 -0.45 13.00 2.14
CA MET A 443 0.00 14.15 2.91
C MET A 443 0.71 13.69 4.19
N LEU A 444 1.91 14.20 4.44
CA LEU A 444 2.68 14.00 5.68
C LEU A 444 2.96 15.32 6.37
N ASN A 445 3.29 16.36 5.62
CA ASN A 445 3.73 17.64 6.16
C ASN A 445 2.72 18.28 7.13
N PRO A 446 1.41 18.34 6.84
CA PRO A 446 0.45 18.93 7.79
C PRO A 446 0.44 18.19 9.13
N THR A 447 0.57 16.86 9.10
CA THR A 447 0.56 16.04 10.32
C THR A 447 1.85 16.20 11.12
N ALA A 448 3.00 16.29 10.44
CA ALA A 448 4.29 16.53 11.07
C ALA A 448 4.33 17.89 11.77
N VAL A 449 3.94 18.96 11.07
CA VAL A 449 3.91 20.32 11.64
C VAL A 449 2.99 20.42 12.86
N ILE A 450 1.80 19.81 12.81
CA ILE A 450 0.87 19.77 13.96
C ILE A 450 1.51 19.07 15.16
N THR A 451 2.16 17.93 14.91
CA THR A 451 2.85 17.17 15.97
C THR A 451 4.00 17.97 16.57
N ASP A 452 4.82 18.62 15.74
CA ASP A 452 5.97 19.42 16.18
C ASP A 452 5.53 20.65 17.00
N MET A 453 4.40 21.27 16.63
CA MET A 453 3.80 22.37 17.40
C MET A 453 3.07 21.93 18.66
N GLY A 454 2.96 20.62 18.92
CA GLY A 454 2.24 20.06 20.07
C GLY A 454 0.72 20.32 20.05
N LEU A 455 0.14 20.59 18.88
CA LEU A 455 -1.28 20.89 18.74
C LEU A 455 -2.13 19.63 18.78
N LYS A 456 -3.14 19.62 19.63
CA LYS A 456 -4.15 18.54 19.70
C LYS A 456 -5.37 18.90 18.84
N VAL A 457 -5.28 18.60 17.56
CA VAL A 457 -6.32 18.85 16.56
C VAL A 457 -6.51 17.63 15.66
N ALA A 458 -7.71 17.47 15.10
CA ALA A 458 -7.99 16.45 14.10
C ALA A 458 -7.79 17.01 12.69
N LEU A 459 -7.35 16.14 11.75
CA LEU A 459 -7.26 16.46 10.32
C LEU A 459 -8.20 15.56 9.54
N LEU A 460 -8.94 16.16 8.62
CA LEU A 460 -9.88 15.48 7.73
C LEU A 460 -9.50 15.78 6.27
N THR A 461 -9.61 14.78 5.39
CA THR A 461 -9.38 14.98 3.96
C THR A 461 -10.11 13.95 3.10
N ASP A 462 -10.48 14.34 1.88
CA ASP A 462 -10.86 13.44 0.80
C ASP A 462 -9.65 12.83 0.08
N GLY A 463 -8.44 13.33 0.37
CA GLY A 463 -7.16 12.76 -0.01
C GLY A 463 -6.69 11.64 0.93
N ARG A 464 -5.37 11.49 1.06
CA ARG A 464 -4.73 10.48 1.92
C ARG A 464 -3.76 11.12 2.90
N PHE A 465 -3.59 10.48 4.05
CA PHE A 465 -2.45 10.72 4.91
C PHE A 465 -1.39 9.62 4.73
N SER A 466 -0.12 9.98 4.90
CA SER A 466 0.98 9.03 4.84
C SER A 466 0.83 7.93 5.90
N GLY A 467 1.29 6.72 5.59
CA GLY A 467 1.40 5.64 6.57
C GLY A 467 2.28 5.99 7.79
N ALA A 468 3.09 7.05 7.68
CA ALA A 468 3.91 7.60 8.76
C ALA A 468 3.18 8.63 9.65
N SER A 469 1.95 9.05 9.30
CA SER A 469 1.19 10.04 10.06
C SER A 469 0.77 9.54 11.44
N ARG A 470 0.75 10.47 12.42
CA ARG A 470 0.29 10.26 13.79
C ARG A 470 -0.88 11.20 14.10
N GLY A 471 -1.69 10.86 15.09
CA GLY A 471 -2.84 11.66 15.54
C GLY A 471 -4.15 11.30 14.83
N ALA A 472 -5.19 12.11 15.07
CA ALA A 472 -6.52 11.90 14.51
C ALA A 472 -6.60 12.34 13.05
N CYS A 473 -5.97 11.57 12.15
CA CYS A 473 -5.90 11.82 10.72
C CYS A 473 -6.92 10.93 9.99
N ILE A 474 -8.06 11.50 9.60
CA ILE A 474 -9.17 10.81 8.93
C ILE A 474 -9.10 11.13 7.44
N GLY A 475 -8.77 10.14 6.63
CA GLY A 475 -8.64 10.27 5.17
C GLY A 475 -9.69 9.49 4.39
N HIS A 476 -9.56 9.53 3.05
CA HIS A 476 -10.44 8.83 2.11
C HIS A 476 -11.93 9.21 2.26
N ILE A 477 -12.24 10.39 2.78
CA ILE A 477 -13.63 10.82 2.97
C ILE A 477 -14.36 10.76 1.63
N SER A 478 -15.39 9.92 1.57
CA SER A 478 -16.14 9.63 0.37
C SER A 478 -17.64 9.91 0.58
N PRO A 479 -18.31 10.51 -0.44
CA PRO A 479 -17.78 11.03 -1.72
C PRO A 479 -16.84 12.23 -1.54
N GLU A 480 -15.85 12.38 -2.46
CA GLU A 480 -14.88 13.47 -2.42
C GLU A 480 -15.51 14.85 -2.72
N ALA A 481 -14.81 15.93 -2.37
CA ALA A 481 -15.28 17.30 -2.58
C ALA A 481 -15.53 17.62 -4.07
N MET A 482 -14.70 17.10 -4.99
CA MET A 482 -14.84 17.34 -6.43
C MET A 482 -16.13 16.74 -7.02
N GLU A 483 -16.68 15.71 -6.38
CA GLU A 483 -17.99 15.14 -6.73
C GLU A 483 -19.16 15.78 -5.94
N GLY A 484 -18.88 16.86 -5.21
CA GLY A 484 -19.84 17.54 -4.36
C GLY A 484 -20.29 16.70 -3.18
N GLY A 485 -19.40 15.85 -2.65
CA GLY A 485 -19.59 15.17 -1.37
C GLY A 485 -19.75 16.14 -0.20
N PRO A 486 -20.26 15.70 0.94
CA PRO A 486 -20.53 16.56 2.10
C PRO A 486 -19.31 17.37 2.55
N ILE A 487 -18.10 16.85 2.39
CA ILE A 487 -16.85 17.56 2.71
C ILE A 487 -16.70 18.89 1.92
N ALA A 488 -17.25 18.98 0.70
CA ALA A 488 -17.26 20.21 -0.08
C ALA A 488 -18.17 21.30 0.50
N LEU A 489 -19.13 20.91 1.35
CA LEU A 489 -20.17 21.78 1.87
C LEU A 489 -19.83 22.38 3.24
N ILE A 490 -18.72 21.92 3.86
CA ILE A 490 -18.26 22.42 5.15
C ILE A 490 -17.83 23.89 5.01
N LYS A 491 -18.19 24.71 5.98
CA LYS A 491 -17.74 26.10 6.12
C LYS A 491 -16.92 26.28 7.39
N ASP A 492 -16.04 27.27 7.38
CA ASP A 492 -15.34 27.69 8.60
C ASP A 492 -16.33 28.01 9.69
N GLY A 493 -16.08 27.46 10.89
CA GLY A 493 -16.95 27.62 12.05
C GLY A 493 -17.97 26.51 12.25
N ASP A 494 -18.23 25.66 11.26
CA ASP A 494 -19.10 24.48 11.43
C ASP A 494 -18.53 23.55 12.51
N LYS A 495 -19.41 22.83 13.21
CA LYS A 495 -18.99 21.80 14.16
C LYS A 495 -18.92 20.44 13.47
N ILE A 496 -17.84 19.72 13.73
CA ILE A 496 -17.63 18.35 13.27
C ILE A 496 -17.51 17.44 14.49
N SER A 497 -18.28 16.36 14.50
CA SER A 497 -18.26 15.31 15.52
C SER A 497 -17.52 14.09 15.00
N ILE A 498 -16.48 13.69 15.73
CA ILE A 498 -15.68 12.49 15.51
C ILE A 498 -15.94 11.55 16.69
N ASN A 499 -16.40 10.33 16.42
CA ASN A 499 -16.58 9.28 17.42
C ASN A 499 -16.03 7.96 16.86
N ILE A 500 -14.72 7.74 17.04
CA ILE A 500 -14.03 6.57 16.50
C ILE A 500 -14.54 5.27 17.14
N PRO A 501 -14.78 5.18 18.46
CA PRO A 501 -15.37 3.98 19.06
C PRO A 501 -16.71 3.56 18.44
N GLU A 502 -17.57 4.52 18.10
CA GLU A 502 -18.89 4.26 17.49
C GLU A 502 -18.84 4.27 15.95
N ARG A 503 -17.65 4.43 15.36
CA ARG A 503 -17.46 4.48 13.89
C ARG A 503 -18.25 5.59 13.22
N LYS A 504 -18.32 6.78 13.86
CA LYS A 504 -19.10 7.93 13.37
C LYS A 504 -18.23 9.13 13.02
N LEU A 505 -18.61 9.78 11.91
CA LEU A 505 -18.05 11.04 11.46
C LEU A 505 -19.17 11.92 10.91
N ASP A 506 -19.55 12.95 11.67
CA ASP A 506 -20.72 13.76 11.38
C ASP A 506 -20.42 15.26 11.34
N LEU A 507 -21.02 15.93 10.38
CA LEU A 507 -21.12 17.38 10.29
C LEU A 507 -22.36 17.84 11.03
N CYS A 508 -22.18 18.61 12.11
CA CYS A 508 -23.26 19.09 12.98
C CYS A 508 -23.95 20.33 12.37
N VAL A 509 -24.46 20.17 11.15
CA VAL A 509 -25.23 21.19 10.42
C VAL A 509 -26.58 20.58 10.06
N PRO A 510 -27.71 21.31 10.20
CA PRO A 510 -29.03 20.80 9.84
C PRO A 510 -29.10 20.33 8.37
N ASP A 511 -29.82 19.26 8.12
CA ASP A 511 -29.95 18.67 6.77
C ASP A 511 -30.52 19.67 5.76
N GLU A 512 -31.45 20.54 6.18
CA GLU A 512 -32.02 21.61 5.34
C GLU A 512 -30.94 22.60 4.86
N GLU A 513 -30.01 22.97 5.77
CA GLU A 513 -28.90 23.84 5.41
C GLU A 513 -27.90 23.13 4.50
N LEU A 514 -27.59 21.87 4.76
CA LEU A 514 -26.72 21.06 3.87
C LEU A 514 -27.33 20.95 2.47
N ALA A 515 -28.63 20.70 2.37
CA ALA A 515 -29.35 20.69 1.11
C ALA A 515 -29.29 22.05 0.39
N ALA A 516 -29.45 23.15 1.12
CA ALA A 516 -29.33 24.51 0.57
C ALA A 516 -27.90 24.79 0.08
N ARG A 517 -26.87 24.41 0.83
CA ARG A 517 -25.45 24.52 0.42
C ARG A 517 -25.17 23.70 -0.82
N LYS A 518 -25.70 22.47 -0.90
CA LYS A 518 -25.57 21.57 -2.06
C LYS A 518 -26.23 22.17 -3.31
N ALA A 519 -27.37 22.78 -3.19
CA ALA A 519 -28.10 23.38 -4.30
C ALA A 519 -27.34 24.54 -4.99
N VAL A 520 -26.49 25.25 -4.26
CA VAL A 520 -25.67 26.36 -4.78
C VAL A 520 -24.23 25.97 -5.09
N TRP A 521 -23.80 24.76 -4.66
CA TRP A 521 -22.45 24.29 -4.91
C TRP A 521 -22.22 24.11 -6.41
N LYS A 522 -21.06 24.52 -6.87
CA LYS A 522 -20.60 24.32 -8.25
C LYS A 522 -19.27 23.62 -8.24
N GLN A 523 -19.13 22.61 -9.08
CA GLN A 523 -17.88 21.92 -9.27
C GLN A 523 -16.78 22.91 -9.69
N PRO A 524 -15.65 22.98 -8.98
CA PRO A 524 -14.57 23.86 -9.39
C PRO A 524 -13.87 23.35 -10.66
N GLU A 525 -13.10 24.23 -11.27
CA GLU A 525 -12.25 23.86 -12.40
C GLU A 525 -11.23 22.79 -12.00
N PRO A 526 -10.96 21.79 -12.88
CA PRO A 526 -9.95 20.78 -12.61
C PRO A 526 -8.56 21.39 -12.34
N LYS A 527 -7.89 20.94 -11.28
CA LYS A 527 -6.51 21.36 -10.94
C LYS A 527 -5.51 21.03 -12.06
N VAL A 528 -5.74 19.94 -12.82
CA VAL A 528 -4.89 19.51 -13.93
C VAL A 528 -5.72 19.34 -15.20
N LYS A 529 -5.40 20.12 -16.25
CA LYS A 529 -6.20 20.19 -17.49
C LYS A 529 -5.64 19.36 -18.65
N THR A 530 -4.40 18.89 -18.58
CA THR A 530 -3.70 18.19 -19.66
C THR A 530 -2.91 16.98 -19.17
N GLY A 531 -2.45 16.14 -20.08
CA GLY A 531 -1.57 15.01 -19.79
C GLY A 531 -2.28 13.83 -19.15
N TYR A 532 -1.48 12.98 -18.48
CA TYR A 532 -1.96 11.74 -17.89
C TYR A 532 -2.94 11.97 -16.73
N LEU A 533 -2.62 12.87 -15.80
CA LEU A 533 -3.47 13.13 -14.65
C LEU A 533 -4.86 13.69 -15.03
N SER A 534 -4.96 14.46 -16.14
CA SER A 534 -6.26 14.91 -16.65
C SER A 534 -7.11 13.75 -17.18
N ARG A 535 -6.50 12.74 -17.81
CA ARG A 535 -7.20 11.52 -18.24
C ARG A 535 -7.60 10.68 -17.03
N TYR A 536 -6.70 10.49 -16.09
CA TYR A 536 -6.93 9.78 -14.82
C TYR A 536 -8.13 10.38 -14.07
N ALA A 537 -8.15 11.69 -13.85
CA ALA A 537 -9.23 12.38 -13.13
C ALA A 537 -10.62 12.17 -13.74
N ARG A 538 -10.71 11.98 -15.07
CA ARG A 538 -11.99 11.73 -15.74
C ARG A 538 -12.51 10.31 -15.60
N LEU A 539 -11.61 9.34 -15.43
CA LEU A 539 -11.92 7.90 -15.46
C LEU A 539 -11.89 7.26 -14.08
N VAL A 540 -11.20 7.89 -13.11
CA VAL A 540 -11.04 7.30 -11.78
C VAL A 540 -12.35 7.29 -11.00
N THR A 541 -12.57 6.20 -10.28
CA THR A 541 -13.69 6.04 -9.34
C THR A 541 -13.37 6.66 -7.97
N SER A 542 -14.34 6.68 -7.07
CA SER A 542 -14.18 7.14 -5.70
C SER A 542 -13.25 6.26 -4.86
N ALA A 543 -12.71 6.82 -3.78
CA ALA A 543 -11.77 6.13 -2.88
C ALA A 543 -12.38 4.88 -2.22
N ASN A 544 -13.65 4.92 -1.84
CA ASN A 544 -14.36 3.77 -1.24
C ASN A 544 -14.45 2.53 -2.16
N THR A 545 -14.21 2.70 -3.46
CA THR A 545 -14.17 1.62 -4.45
C THR A 545 -12.74 1.35 -4.98
N GLY A 546 -11.72 1.83 -4.27
CA GLY A 546 -10.32 1.60 -4.58
C GLY A 546 -9.69 2.62 -5.53
N ALA A 547 -10.39 3.68 -5.94
CA ALA A 547 -9.91 4.69 -6.89
C ALA A 547 -9.31 4.05 -8.17
N VAL A 548 -10.06 3.18 -8.82
CA VAL A 548 -9.69 2.48 -10.06
C VAL A 548 -10.18 3.24 -11.29
N MET A 549 -9.50 3.10 -12.42
CA MET A 549 -9.98 3.66 -13.69
C MET A 549 -11.02 2.72 -14.33
N LYS A 550 -12.13 3.32 -14.82
CA LYS A 550 -13.20 2.64 -15.56
C LYS A 550 -13.44 3.29 -16.91
#